data_9bfa70bf92eb9fc2b88a72bd46b8315a
#
_entry.id   9bfa70bf92eb9fc2b88a72bd46b8315a
#
_cell.length_a   1.000
_cell.length_b   1.000
_cell.length_c   1.000
_cell.angle_alpha   90.00
_cell.angle_beta   90.00
_cell.angle_gamma   90.00
#
_symmetry.space_group_name_H-M   'P 1'
#
loop_
_entity.id
_entity.type
_entity.pdbx_description
1 polymer ?
#
loop_
_entity_poly.entity_id
_entity_poly.type
_entity_poly.pdbx_seq_one_letter_code
_entity_poly.pdbx_strand_id
1 'polypeptide(L)'
;DYVGMASPGQMKAVVKYLADAKAAGTIDGLGMQAHQTNLNVSDGDNIKNALNLFKQNGYEVQITELDFASKDNSESGQETLANAYSKFMNIVLTQKNSNNVNVSGVTFWNLTDLDTWLNTQKDDGPYYPSLFDENYMPKAAFTALINLVKGTTPTATPTAAPATVPTATPTTVPTATPSTEPTAEPSTEPTAEPTAVPTPTAPP
;
A
#
# COMPACT_ATOMS: atom_id res chain seq x y z
N ASP A 1 1.48 -15.21 3.59
CA ASP A 1 2.46 -14.15 3.78
C ASP A 1 3.51 -14.21 2.66
N TYR A 2 3.75 -13.11 1.98
CA TYR A 2 4.73 -12.96 0.89
C TYR A 2 4.58 -13.98 -0.28
N VAL A 3 3.39 -14.54 -0.43
CA VAL A 3 3.11 -15.48 -1.52
C VAL A 3 3.16 -14.73 -2.86
N GLY A 4 3.96 -15.23 -3.79
CA GLY A 4 4.02 -14.72 -5.15
C GLY A 4 5.25 -13.90 -5.51
N MET A 5 6.03 -13.43 -4.53
CA MET A 5 7.37 -12.84 -4.75
C MET A 5 8.46 -13.70 -4.11
N ALA A 6 8.04 -14.71 -3.41
CA ALA A 6 8.89 -15.73 -2.86
C ALA A 6 9.62 -16.54 -3.96
N SER A 7 10.64 -17.26 -3.57
CA SER A 7 11.38 -18.13 -4.49
C SER A 7 10.42 -19.13 -5.16
N PRO A 8 10.75 -19.64 -6.35
CA PRO A 8 9.97 -20.68 -7.02
C PRO A 8 9.69 -21.90 -6.13
N GLY A 9 10.58 -22.20 -5.18
CA GLY A 9 10.39 -23.26 -4.19
C GLY A 9 9.24 -23.00 -3.22
N GLN A 10 9.13 -21.78 -2.72
CA GLN A 10 8.05 -21.39 -1.81
C GLN A 10 6.68 -21.43 -2.50
N MET A 11 6.58 -20.93 -3.73
CA MET A 11 5.34 -21.01 -4.51
C MET A 11 4.86 -22.44 -4.74
N LYS A 12 5.80 -23.35 -5.08
CA LYS A 12 5.50 -24.79 -5.22
C LYS A 12 5.06 -25.40 -3.89
N ALA A 13 5.67 -24.98 -2.77
CA ALA A 13 5.28 -25.45 -1.44
C ALA A 13 3.86 -25.02 -1.08
N VAL A 14 3.47 -23.79 -1.37
CA VAL A 14 2.11 -23.29 -1.14
C VAL A 14 1.09 -24.10 -1.94
N VAL A 15 1.33 -24.27 -3.24
CA VAL A 15 0.43 -25.06 -4.10
C VAL A 15 0.30 -26.50 -3.59
N LYS A 16 1.41 -27.13 -3.19
CA LYS A 16 1.40 -28.48 -2.61
C LYS A 16 0.61 -28.53 -1.29
N TYR A 17 0.82 -27.53 -0.42
CA TYR A 17 0.13 -27.46 0.87
C TYR A 17 -1.39 -27.33 0.72
N LEU A 18 -1.85 -26.62 -0.30
CA LEU A 18 -3.26 -26.36 -0.55
C LEU A 18 -3.93 -27.37 -1.50
N ALA A 19 -3.18 -28.38 -1.97
CA ALA A 19 -3.70 -29.33 -2.96
C ALA A 19 -4.94 -30.08 -2.50
N ASP A 20 -4.98 -30.54 -1.25
CA ASP A 20 -6.13 -31.26 -0.69
C ASP A 20 -7.35 -30.36 -0.56
N ALA A 21 -7.18 -29.10 -0.12
CA ALA A 21 -8.25 -28.12 -0.03
C ALA A 21 -8.81 -27.78 -1.43
N LYS A 22 -7.93 -27.67 -2.42
CA LYS A 22 -8.34 -27.45 -3.82
C LYS A 22 -9.10 -28.64 -4.38
N ALA A 23 -8.62 -29.85 -4.14
CA ALA A 23 -9.29 -31.09 -4.56
C ALA A 23 -10.65 -31.28 -3.89
N ALA A 24 -10.79 -30.86 -2.63
CA ALA A 24 -12.04 -30.86 -1.89
C ALA A 24 -13.02 -29.73 -2.30
N GLY A 25 -12.61 -28.79 -3.16
CA GLY A 25 -13.42 -27.66 -3.58
C GLY A 25 -13.68 -26.64 -2.47
N THR A 26 -12.81 -26.57 -1.46
CA THR A 26 -12.94 -25.63 -0.33
C THR A 26 -12.12 -24.37 -0.49
N ILE A 27 -11.32 -24.27 -1.57
CA ILE A 27 -10.54 -23.09 -1.94
C ILE A 27 -10.57 -22.88 -3.45
N ASP A 28 -10.83 -21.66 -3.89
CA ASP A 28 -10.92 -21.30 -5.31
C ASP A 28 -9.68 -20.54 -5.80
N GLY A 29 -9.10 -19.69 -4.97
CA GLY A 29 -8.04 -18.78 -5.37
C GLY A 29 -6.96 -18.57 -4.33
N LEU A 30 -5.94 -17.82 -4.75
CA LEU A 30 -4.79 -17.43 -3.94
C LEU A 30 -4.60 -15.92 -3.96
N GLY A 31 -4.34 -15.33 -2.79
CA GLY A 31 -3.90 -13.95 -2.65
C GLY A 31 -2.38 -13.83 -2.71
N MET A 32 -1.88 -12.98 -3.59
CA MET A 32 -0.48 -12.56 -3.66
C MET A 32 -0.35 -11.18 -3.04
N GLN A 33 0.36 -11.02 -1.94
CA GLN A 33 0.58 -9.70 -1.34
C GLN A 33 1.30 -8.76 -2.31
N ALA A 34 2.42 -9.20 -2.88
CA ALA A 34 3.20 -8.46 -3.88
C ALA A 34 3.85 -7.17 -3.36
N HIS A 35 4.33 -7.16 -2.11
CA HIS A 35 5.22 -6.11 -1.61
C HIS A 35 6.57 -6.16 -2.31
N GLN A 36 6.97 -5.06 -2.97
CA GLN A 36 8.17 -4.98 -3.77
C GLN A 36 9.25 -4.16 -3.07
N THR A 37 10.43 -4.75 -2.90
CA THR A 37 11.60 -4.03 -2.36
C THR A 37 12.51 -3.46 -3.45
N ASN A 38 12.29 -3.84 -4.72
CA ASN A 38 13.09 -3.41 -5.86
C ASN A 38 12.21 -2.72 -6.92
N LEU A 39 12.51 -1.47 -7.21
CA LEU A 39 11.85 -0.68 -8.25
C LEU A 39 12.25 -1.12 -9.67
N ASN A 40 13.37 -1.81 -9.82
CA ASN A 40 13.74 -2.42 -11.09
C ASN A 40 12.98 -3.74 -11.25
N VAL A 41 11.76 -3.66 -11.74
CA VAL A 41 11.00 -4.84 -12.18
C VAL A 41 11.73 -5.42 -13.38
N SER A 42 12.63 -6.37 -13.12
CA SER A 42 13.30 -7.16 -14.16
C SER A 42 12.24 -7.89 -15.00
N ASP A 43 12.59 -8.63 -16.02
CA ASP A 43 11.68 -9.21 -17.03
C ASP A 43 10.46 -9.99 -16.48
N GLY A 44 10.19 -9.85 -15.18
CA GLY A 44 9.00 -10.34 -14.49
C GLY A 44 8.93 -11.86 -14.40
N ASP A 45 10.03 -12.58 -14.59
CA ASP A 45 10.02 -14.03 -14.62
C ASP A 45 9.46 -14.64 -13.34
N ASN A 46 9.76 -14.08 -12.18
CA ASN A 46 9.19 -14.57 -10.92
C ASN A 46 7.67 -14.38 -10.87
N ILE A 47 7.17 -13.22 -11.32
CA ILE A 47 5.74 -12.91 -11.37
C ILE A 47 5.05 -13.81 -12.39
N LYS A 48 5.61 -13.91 -13.61
CA LYS A 48 5.08 -14.79 -14.66
C LYS A 48 5.05 -16.24 -14.22
N ASN A 49 6.14 -16.71 -13.60
CA ASN A 49 6.24 -18.09 -13.11
C ASN A 49 5.24 -18.39 -12.00
N ALA A 50 5.03 -17.45 -11.07
CA ALA A 50 4.02 -17.56 -10.02
C ALA A 50 2.62 -17.66 -10.62
N LEU A 51 2.25 -16.70 -11.46
CA LEU A 51 0.95 -16.65 -12.12
C LEU A 51 0.67 -17.90 -12.95
N ASN A 52 1.65 -18.37 -13.71
CA ASN A 52 1.52 -19.58 -14.49
C ASN A 52 1.41 -20.84 -13.62
N LEU A 53 2.14 -20.92 -12.51
CA LEU A 53 2.04 -22.03 -11.58
C LEU A 53 0.62 -22.12 -10.98
N PHE A 54 0.06 -21.00 -10.56
CA PHE A 54 -1.29 -20.95 -10.01
C PHE A 54 -2.35 -21.31 -11.05
N LYS A 55 -2.21 -20.80 -12.29
CA LYS A 55 -3.06 -21.21 -13.42
C LYS A 55 -3.02 -22.72 -13.65
N GLN A 56 -1.81 -23.32 -13.72
CA GLN A 56 -1.63 -24.75 -13.95
C GLN A 56 -2.31 -25.62 -12.90
N ASN A 57 -2.49 -25.08 -11.69
CA ASN A 57 -3.16 -25.76 -10.58
C ASN A 57 -4.61 -25.30 -10.38
N GLY A 58 -5.19 -24.56 -11.33
CA GLY A 58 -6.59 -24.20 -11.36
C GLY A 58 -7.00 -23.14 -10.32
N TYR A 59 -6.05 -22.31 -9.82
CA TYR A 59 -6.36 -21.25 -8.89
C TYR A 59 -6.71 -19.95 -9.63
N GLU A 60 -7.71 -19.24 -9.10
CA GLU A 60 -7.85 -17.81 -9.29
C GLU A 60 -6.74 -17.08 -8.53
N VAL A 61 -6.29 -15.94 -9.05
CA VAL A 61 -5.25 -15.13 -8.40
C VAL A 61 -5.76 -13.72 -8.16
N GLN A 62 -5.61 -13.25 -6.93
CA GLN A 62 -5.78 -11.86 -6.59
C GLN A 62 -4.46 -11.28 -6.07
N ILE A 63 -4.05 -10.13 -6.60
CA ILE A 63 -2.96 -9.35 -6.03
C ILE A 63 -3.55 -8.47 -4.96
N THR A 64 -3.15 -8.68 -3.70
CA THR A 64 -3.90 -8.17 -2.55
C THR A 64 -3.28 -6.92 -1.92
N GLU A 65 -1.98 -6.68 -2.10
CA GLU A 65 -1.25 -5.68 -1.32
C GLU A 65 -0.08 -5.07 -2.10
N LEU A 66 -0.30 -4.75 -3.38
CA LEU A 66 0.76 -4.24 -4.23
C LEU A 66 1.28 -2.89 -3.76
N ASP A 67 2.55 -2.86 -3.40
CA ASP A 67 3.32 -1.63 -3.18
C ASP A 67 4.79 -1.79 -3.62
N PHE A 68 5.49 -0.66 -3.72
CA PHE A 68 6.92 -0.60 -4.01
C PHE A 68 7.63 0.26 -2.97
N ALA A 69 8.61 -0.28 -2.27
CA ALA A 69 9.39 0.42 -1.25
C ALA A 69 10.29 1.52 -1.87
N SER A 70 9.69 2.66 -2.23
CA SER A 70 10.37 3.82 -2.79
C SER A 70 10.74 4.80 -1.69
N LYS A 71 12.01 5.26 -1.66
CA LYS A 71 12.51 6.29 -0.74
C LYS A 71 12.75 7.63 -1.42
N ASP A 72 12.73 7.68 -2.74
CA ASP A 72 13.01 8.89 -3.49
C ASP A 72 11.70 9.56 -3.92
N ASN A 73 11.42 10.74 -3.33
CA ASN A 73 10.25 11.56 -3.64
C ASN A 73 10.57 12.70 -4.65
N SER A 74 11.77 12.72 -5.22
CA SER A 74 12.10 13.64 -6.30
C SER A 74 11.29 13.33 -7.56
N GLU A 75 11.27 14.24 -8.54
CA GLU A 75 10.61 14.02 -9.83
C GLU A 75 11.13 12.74 -10.51
N SER A 76 12.45 12.52 -10.52
CA SER A 76 13.05 11.29 -11.08
C SER A 76 12.69 10.03 -10.27
N GLY A 77 12.57 10.15 -8.95
CA GLY A 77 12.09 9.06 -8.08
C GLY A 77 10.64 8.69 -8.37
N GLN A 78 9.79 9.69 -8.55
CA GLN A 78 8.38 9.50 -8.93
C GLN A 78 8.22 8.85 -10.32
N GLU A 79 9.06 9.24 -11.31
CA GLU A 79 9.08 8.57 -12.61
C GLU A 79 9.55 7.11 -12.50
N THR A 80 10.56 6.85 -11.68
CA THR A 80 11.06 5.48 -11.42
C THR A 80 9.97 4.60 -10.80
N LEU A 81 9.24 5.14 -9.81
CA LEU A 81 8.12 4.46 -9.19
C LEU A 81 6.99 4.19 -10.20
N ALA A 82 6.64 5.18 -11.03
CA ALA A 82 5.63 5.06 -12.07
C ALA A 82 5.98 3.97 -13.09
N ASN A 83 7.24 3.90 -13.48
CA ASN A 83 7.76 2.87 -14.37
C ASN A 83 7.70 1.48 -13.74
N ALA A 84 8.01 1.35 -12.44
CA ALA A 84 7.94 0.09 -11.70
C ALA A 84 6.49 -0.45 -11.67
N TYR A 85 5.53 0.39 -11.28
CA TYR A 85 4.11 0.04 -11.28
C TYR A 85 3.62 -0.33 -12.69
N SER A 86 3.97 0.45 -13.69
CA SER A 86 3.55 0.21 -15.08
C SER A 86 4.09 -1.11 -15.63
N LYS A 87 5.36 -1.43 -15.37
CA LYS A 87 5.96 -2.70 -15.78
C LYS A 87 5.29 -3.89 -15.09
N PHE A 88 5.09 -3.81 -13.78
CA PHE A 88 4.42 -4.86 -13.02
C PHE A 88 3.01 -5.11 -13.57
N MET A 89 2.21 -4.06 -13.68
CA MET A 89 0.84 -4.16 -14.16
C MET A 89 0.76 -4.63 -15.61
N ASN A 90 1.69 -4.22 -16.48
CA ASN A 90 1.75 -4.72 -17.86
C ASN A 90 2.02 -6.23 -17.91
N ILE A 91 2.87 -6.76 -17.02
CA ILE A 91 3.10 -8.21 -16.90
C ILE A 91 1.79 -8.90 -16.49
N VAL A 92 1.12 -8.40 -15.44
CA VAL A 92 -0.14 -8.97 -14.94
C VAL A 92 -1.22 -8.97 -16.02
N LEU A 93 -1.41 -7.84 -16.71
CA LEU A 93 -2.39 -7.71 -17.79
C LEU A 93 -2.05 -8.62 -18.98
N THR A 94 -0.78 -8.76 -19.32
CA THR A 94 -0.34 -9.69 -20.37
C THR A 94 -0.65 -11.13 -19.98
N GLN A 95 -0.36 -11.53 -18.74
CA GLN A 95 -0.67 -12.88 -18.27
C GLN A 95 -2.19 -13.13 -18.25
N LYS A 96 -2.99 -12.15 -17.84
CA LYS A 96 -4.46 -12.23 -17.86
C LYS A 96 -4.99 -12.35 -19.30
N ASN A 97 -4.60 -11.45 -20.17
CA ASN A 97 -5.25 -11.28 -21.48
C ASN A 97 -4.70 -12.25 -22.55
N SER A 98 -3.38 -12.48 -22.54
CA SER A 98 -2.74 -13.31 -23.59
C SER A 98 -2.51 -14.75 -23.15
N ASN A 99 -2.31 -15.00 -21.86
CA ASN A 99 -2.04 -16.31 -21.32
C ASN A 99 -3.20 -16.92 -20.53
N ASN A 100 -4.35 -16.27 -20.49
CA ASN A 100 -5.57 -16.73 -19.80
C ASN A 100 -5.33 -17.11 -18.32
N VAL A 101 -4.51 -16.34 -17.62
CA VAL A 101 -4.40 -16.46 -16.16
C VAL A 101 -5.63 -15.81 -15.53
N ASN A 102 -6.33 -16.51 -14.65
CA ASN A 102 -7.50 -15.96 -13.97
C ASN A 102 -7.05 -14.99 -12.86
N VAL A 103 -6.71 -13.75 -13.22
CA VAL A 103 -6.45 -12.67 -12.27
C VAL A 103 -7.75 -11.89 -12.07
N SER A 104 -8.32 -11.96 -10.86
CA SER A 104 -9.60 -11.33 -10.53
C SER A 104 -9.49 -9.89 -10.08
N GLY A 105 -8.36 -9.51 -9.49
CA GLY A 105 -8.19 -8.15 -9.00
C GLY A 105 -6.76 -7.80 -8.63
N VAL A 106 -6.52 -6.49 -8.49
CA VAL A 106 -5.29 -5.92 -7.92
C VAL A 106 -5.69 -4.84 -6.92
N THR A 107 -5.22 -4.99 -5.69
CA THR A 107 -5.36 -4.00 -4.62
C THR A 107 -4.01 -3.36 -4.37
N PHE A 108 -3.97 -2.04 -4.41
CA PHE A 108 -2.79 -1.26 -4.01
C PHE A 108 -2.81 -1.09 -2.49
N TRP A 109 -1.65 -1.34 -1.86
CA TRP A 109 -1.56 -1.26 -0.41
C TRP A 109 -1.31 0.17 0.04
N ASN A 110 -2.14 0.66 0.95
CA ASN A 110 -2.26 2.04 1.40
C ASN A 110 -2.92 3.00 0.38
N LEU A 111 -3.56 4.02 0.91
CA LEU A 111 -4.18 5.08 0.11
C LEU A 111 -3.16 6.16 -0.22
N THR A 112 -2.47 6.69 0.79
CA THR A 112 -1.52 7.80 0.66
C THR A 112 -0.15 7.45 1.26
N ASP A 113 0.84 8.27 0.96
CA ASP A 113 2.17 8.11 1.55
C ASP A 113 2.20 8.33 3.07
N LEU A 114 1.20 9.02 3.65
CA LEU A 114 1.05 9.17 5.10
C LEU A 114 0.75 7.84 5.79
N ASP A 115 -0.06 6.99 5.14
CA ASP A 115 -0.61 5.78 5.75
C ASP A 115 0.26 4.55 5.48
N THR A 116 1.43 4.73 4.84
CA THR A 116 2.25 3.58 4.48
C THR A 116 2.81 2.85 5.69
N TRP A 117 2.56 1.55 5.73
CA TRP A 117 3.08 0.64 6.75
C TRP A 117 4.61 0.61 6.79
N LEU A 118 5.28 0.91 5.67
CA LEU A 118 6.73 0.93 5.56
C LEU A 118 7.36 1.93 6.54
N ASN A 119 6.69 3.05 6.81
CA ASN A 119 7.18 4.07 7.75
C ASN A 119 7.03 3.65 9.22
N THR A 120 6.22 2.62 9.52
CA THR A 120 6.06 2.08 10.89
C THR A 120 6.84 0.80 11.12
N GLN A 121 7.17 0.06 10.05
CA GLN A 121 7.83 -1.24 10.12
C GLN A 121 9.33 -1.18 9.83
N LYS A 122 9.82 -0.07 9.29
CA LYS A 122 11.22 0.12 8.91
C LYS A 122 11.76 1.41 9.50
N ASP A 123 12.91 1.33 10.16
CA ASP A 123 13.56 2.47 10.81
C ASP A 123 14.39 3.31 9.82
N ASP A 124 14.42 2.94 8.54
CA ASP A 124 15.25 3.54 7.50
C ASP A 124 14.48 4.40 6.50
N GLY A 125 13.21 4.77 6.82
CA GLY A 125 12.35 5.65 6.02
C GLY A 125 12.85 7.09 5.93
N PRO A 126 12.06 8.00 5.33
CA PRO A 126 10.68 7.84 4.88
C PRO A 126 10.54 7.09 3.55
N TYR A 127 9.36 6.49 3.35
CA TYR A 127 8.98 5.80 2.13
C TYR A 127 7.77 6.47 1.48
N TYR A 128 7.71 6.39 0.15
CA TYR A 128 6.69 7.05 -0.70
C TYR A 128 6.12 6.06 -1.73
N PRO A 129 5.51 4.94 -1.30
CA PRO A 129 5.08 3.87 -2.20
C PRO A 129 3.74 4.12 -2.87
N SER A 130 2.89 4.99 -2.30
CA SER A 130 1.48 5.06 -2.64
C SER A 130 1.22 5.75 -3.98
N LEU A 131 0.00 5.58 -4.50
CA LEU A 131 -0.43 6.24 -5.74
C LEU A 131 -0.84 7.70 -5.55
N PHE A 132 -1.12 8.08 -4.31
CA PHE A 132 -1.44 9.45 -3.90
C PHE A 132 -0.43 9.94 -2.87
N ASP A 133 -0.13 11.23 -2.91
CA ASP A 133 0.74 11.87 -1.94
C ASP A 133 0.02 12.13 -0.59
N GLU A 134 0.71 12.78 0.34
CA GLU A 134 0.20 13.15 1.66
C GLU A 134 -0.98 14.14 1.62
N ASN A 135 -1.19 14.82 0.49
CA ASN A 135 -2.28 15.77 0.27
C ASN A 135 -3.41 15.16 -0.59
N TYR A 136 -3.43 13.84 -0.75
CA TYR A 136 -4.37 13.10 -1.59
C TYR A 136 -4.30 13.46 -3.09
N MET A 137 -3.18 14.04 -3.54
CA MET A 137 -2.97 14.36 -4.94
C MET A 137 -2.42 13.15 -5.69
N PRO A 138 -2.91 12.87 -6.92
CA PRO A 138 -2.43 11.74 -7.69
C PRO A 138 -0.97 11.93 -8.12
N LYS A 139 -0.15 10.92 -7.88
CA LYS A 139 1.25 10.88 -8.28
C LYS A 139 1.42 10.39 -9.72
N ALA A 140 2.64 10.48 -10.25
CA ALA A 140 2.97 10.00 -11.59
C ALA A 140 2.59 8.53 -11.80
N ALA A 141 2.75 7.68 -10.77
CA ALA A 141 2.37 6.28 -10.81
C ALA A 141 0.87 6.06 -11.05
N PHE A 142 0.00 6.85 -10.42
CA PHE A 142 -1.44 6.79 -10.67
C PHE A 142 -1.78 7.11 -12.13
N THR A 143 -1.22 8.21 -12.66
CA THR A 143 -1.44 8.63 -14.04
C THR A 143 -0.95 7.57 -15.04
N ALA A 144 0.22 6.99 -14.79
CA ALA A 144 0.79 5.94 -15.63
C ALA A 144 -0.09 4.69 -15.68
N LEU A 145 -0.63 4.27 -14.53
CA LEU A 145 -1.55 3.13 -14.45
C LEU A 145 -2.87 3.39 -15.16
N ILE A 146 -3.47 4.57 -15.02
CA ILE A 146 -4.69 4.94 -15.75
C ILE A 146 -4.46 4.90 -17.26
N ASN A 147 -3.32 5.43 -17.74
CA ASN A 147 -2.97 5.41 -19.16
C ASN A 147 -2.79 3.96 -19.66
N LEU A 148 -2.11 3.12 -18.88
CA LEU A 148 -1.92 1.71 -19.22
C LEU A 148 -3.25 0.98 -19.37
N VAL A 149 -4.18 1.15 -18.43
CA VAL A 149 -5.50 0.49 -18.46
C VAL A 149 -6.36 1.01 -19.62
N LYS A 150 -6.28 2.30 -19.93
CA LYS A 150 -6.99 2.90 -21.07
C LYS A 150 -6.36 2.58 -22.42
N GLY A 151 -5.18 1.95 -22.45
CA GLY A 151 -4.44 1.70 -23.69
C GLY A 151 -3.93 2.99 -24.36
N THR A 152 -3.79 4.08 -23.60
CA THR A 152 -3.25 5.34 -24.09
C THR A 152 -1.75 5.39 -23.83
N THR A 153 -0.97 5.77 -24.87
CA THR A 153 0.46 6.03 -24.67
C THR A 153 0.61 7.22 -23.70
N PRO A 154 1.53 7.16 -22.71
CA PRO A 154 1.76 8.31 -21.85
C PRO A 154 2.18 9.51 -22.71
N THR A 155 1.33 10.51 -22.82
CA THR A 155 1.78 11.84 -23.22
C THR A 155 2.57 12.37 -22.03
N ALA A 156 3.80 12.84 -22.27
CA ALA A 156 4.62 13.45 -21.21
C ALA A 156 3.75 14.40 -20.39
N THR A 157 3.67 14.13 -19.09
CA THR A 157 2.86 14.93 -18.17
C THR A 157 3.35 16.38 -18.29
N PRO A 158 2.49 17.36 -18.58
CA PRO A 158 2.90 18.75 -18.45
C PRO A 158 3.31 18.94 -16.99
N THR A 159 4.54 19.35 -16.76
CA THR A 159 5.00 19.80 -15.46
C THR A 159 3.96 20.78 -14.93
N ALA A 160 3.25 20.41 -13.88
CA ALA A 160 2.27 21.31 -13.26
C ALA A 160 3.06 22.53 -12.83
N ALA A 161 2.73 23.68 -13.41
CA ALA A 161 3.26 24.95 -12.93
C ALA A 161 2.93 25.05 -11.42
N PRO A 162 3.86 25.50 -10.58
CA PRO A 162 3.61 25.60 -9.16
C PRO A 162 2.32 26.39 -8.95
N ALA A 163 1.34 25.76 -8.29
CA ALA A 163 0.10 26.42 -7.93
C ALA A 163 0.48 27.66 -7.11
N THR A 164 0.19 28.84 -7.63
CA THR A 164 0.34 30.07 -6.87
C THR A 164 -0.62 29.96 -5.68
N VAL A 165 -0.05 29.70 -4.51
CA VAL A 165 -0.78 29.76 -3.25
C VAL A 165 -1.39 31.16 -3.15
N PRO A 166 -2.72 31.34 -3.06
CA PRO A 166 -3.26 32.65 -2.84
C PRO A 166 -2.75 33.13 -1.50
N THR A 167 -1.95 34.19 -1.51
CA THR A 167 -1.49 34.86 -0.30
C THR A 167 -2.74 35.35 0.43
N ALA A 168 -3.07 34.72 1.56
CA ALA A 168 -4.17 35.15 2.39
C ALA A 168 -3.88 36.58 2.87
N THR A 169 -4.73 37.51 2.51
CA THR A 169 -4.72 38.90 3.04
C THR A 169 -4.89 38.79 4.54
N PRO A 170 -4.05 39.42 5.35
CA PRO A 170 -4.22 39.36 6.81
C PRO A 170 -5.54 40.06 7.20
N THR A 171 -6.49 39.27 7.68
CA THR A 171 -7.70 39.75 8.32
C THR A 171 -7.31 40.29 9.68
N THR A 172 -7.52 41.57 9.90
CA THR A 172 -7.32 42.25 11.20
C THR A 172 -8.26 41.62 12.23
N VAL A 173 -7.66 40.88 13.18
CA VAL A 173 -8.38 40.35 14.34
C VAL A 173 -8.77 41.54 15.24
N PRO A 174 -10.05 41.73 15.60
CA PRO A 174 -10.42 42.73 16.60
C PRO A 174 -9.86 42.33 17.96
N THR A 175 -9.12 43.23 18.58
CA THR A 175 -8.58 43.09 19.94
C THR A 175 -9.72 42.96 20.92
N ALA A 176 -9.88 41.80 21.54
CA ALA A 176 -10.84 41.57 22.61
C ALA A 176 -10.37 42.29 23.88
N THR A 177 -11.25 43.06 24.47
CA THR A 177 -11.09 43.74 25.78
C THR A 177 -11.01 42.66 26.89
N PRO A 178 -10.09 42.75 27.85
CA PRO A 178 -10.01 41.78 28.94
C PRO A 178 -11.24 41.84 29.83
N SER A 179 -11.99 40.76 29.93
CA SER A 179 -13.05 40.55 30.91
C SER A 179 -12.41 40.03 32.20
N THR A 180 -12.65 40.68 33.29
CA THR A 180 -12.25 40.26 34.64
C THR A 180 -13.24 39.19 35.12
N GLU A 181 -12.79 37.93 35.12
CA GLU A 181 -13.52 36.81 35.72
C GLU A 181 -13.03 36.55 37.15
N PRO A 182 -13.92 36.29 38.11
CA PRO A 182 -13.53 36.05 39.49
C PRO A 182 -12.93 34.67 39.70
N THR A 183 -11.85 34.61 40.45
CA THR A 183 -11.10 33.43 40.87
C THR A 183 -11.98 32.44 41.64
N ALA A 184 -12.14 31.21 41.11
CA ALA A 184 -12.79 30.11 41.83
C ALA A 184 -11.81 29.43 42.80
N GLU A 185 -12.26 29.14 44.02
CA GLU A 185 -11.54 28.44 45.08
C GLU A 185 -11.23 26.96 44.71
N PRO A 186 -10.11 26.39 45.18
CA PRO A 186 -9.79 24.98 44.89
C PRO A 186 -10.66 24.04 45.73
N SER A 187 -11.39 23.17 45.03
CA SER A 187 -12.10 22.03 45.61
C SER A 187 -11.14 20.87 45.89
N THR A 188 -11.07 20.46 47.14
CA THR A 188 -10.32 19.25 47.58
C THR A 188 -11.17 18.00 47.34
N GLU A 189 -10.81 17.22 46.34
CA GLU A 189 -11.41 15.91 46.13
C GLU A 189 -10.52 14.81 46.75
N PRO A 190 -11.07 13.83 47.49
CA PRO A 190 -10.26 12.80 48.13
C PRO A 190 -9.79 11.72 47.13
N THR A 191 -8.52 11.43 47.23
CA THR A 191 -7.80 10.36 46.49
C THR A 191 -8.35 8.98 46.84
N ALA A 192 -8.86 8.24 45.83
CA ALA A 192 -9.24 6.86 46.00
C ALA A 192 -8.00 5.95 45.99
N GLU A 193 -7.96 5.03 46.94
CA GLU A 193 -6.93 3.99 47.11
C GLU A 193 -6.98 2.93 46.01
N PRO A 194 -5.85 2.42 45.48
CA PRO A 194 -5.87 1.41 44.42
C PRO A 194 -6.20 0.02 44.99
N THR A 195 -7.26 -0.57 44.46
CA THR A 195 -7.67 -1.95 44.74
C THR A 195 -6.70 -2.96 44.11
N ALA A 196 -6.17 -3.87 44.89
CA ALA A 196 -5.26 -4.93 44.48
C ALA A 196 -5.91 -5.90 43.49
N VAL A 197 -5.21 -6.19 42.40
CA VAL A 197 -5.57 -7.20 41.39
C VAL A 197 -5.14 -8.58 41.88
N PRO A 198 -6.01 -9.62 41.87
CA PRO A 198 -5.63 -10.98 42.29
C PRO A 198 -4.78 -11.66 41.22
N THR A 199 -3.72 -12.35 41.66
CA THR A 199 -2.81 -13.16 40.83
C THR A 199 -3.53 -14.46 40.39
N PRO A 200 -3.47 -14.86 39.10
CA PRO A 200 -4.02 -16.14 38.68
C PRO A 200 -3.14 -17.30 39.12
N THR A 201 -3.78 -18.30 39.78
CA THR A 201 -3.20 -19.58 40.17
C THR A 201 -3.12 -20.50 38.97
N ALA A 202 -1.95 -21.13 38.71
CA ALA A 202 -1.78 -22.15 37.68
C ALA A 202 -2.52 -23.45 38.02
N PRO A 203 -3.12 -24.18 37.05
CA PRO A 203 -3.71 -25.48 37.28
C PRO A 203 -2.66 -26.60 37.37
N PRO A 204 -3.03 -27.76 37.99
CA PRO A 204 -2.13 -28.89 38.29
C PRO A 204 -1.66 -29.64 37.02
#